data_ded5ae055e8d87373c795a40d610099a
#
_entry.id   ded5ae055e8d87373c795a40d610099a
#
_cell.length_a   1.000
_cell.length_b   1.000
_cell.length_c   1.000
_cell.angle_alpha   90.00
_cell.angle_beta   90.00
_cell.angle_gamma   90.00
#
_symmetry.space_group_name_H-M   'P 1'
#
loop_
_entity.id
_entity.type
_entity.pdbx_description
1 polymer ?
#
loop_
_entity_poly.entity_id
_entity_poly.type
_entity_poly.pdbx_seq_one_letter_code
_entity_poly.pdbx_strand_id
1 'polypeptide(L)'
;MKKWLHQILEILMAERAKSQQEKEHDLLDITIKKHEELIPMVMKTQVMVDLYWKCYAYGDELKPHIEFLDGIMLSSTRDIAPSCVENVDELIERQEKSLVQLDTKRNVVNELIEKGTKILENPDKPKFLESHVQRIKEGWDLTKSKAQERLKLLNDTKEAWIGYAENSEVIVVEIEKGLEEITKVKKKFNLEQAFEDLAKRQKIYNDTKDSIMGLWNSINHNVEVMNITIPDDKKKLIVKEVKALEERLTVVEQFKEKVDIIDNFCNSLKAFDTSLKSMDDWSMVATKELEDIKNSSDKMAPEDRVARTMDLQEDIAAKVEVIKKNAETELALLPQGEFCLQCCHH
;
A
#
# COMPACT_ATOMS: atom_id res chain seq x y z
N MET A 1 59.65 23.48 -29.64
CA MET A 1 59.67 23.03 -31.06
C MET A 1 59.39 24.18 -32.04
N LYS A 2 58.31 24.96 -31.95
CA LYS A 2 57.96 26.11 -32.82
C LYS A 2 59.08 27.14 -32.94
N LYS A 3 59.66 27.61 -31.82
CA LYS A 3 60.76 28.57 -31.82
C LYS A 3 62.03 28.02 -32.48
N TRP A 4 62.31 26.74 -32.26
CA TRP A 4 63.48 26.08 -32.89
C TRP A 4 63.34 25.96 -34.43
N LEU A 5 62.15 25.58 -34.93
CA LEU A 5 61.88 25.53 -36.39
C LEU A 5 61.96 26.92 -37.01
N HIS A 6 61.46 27.98 -36.37
CA HIS A 6 61.57 29.34 -36.84
C HIS A 6 63.04 29.79 -36.86
N GLN A 7 63.84 29.46 -35.86
CA GLN A 7 65.25 29.77 -35.83
C GLN A 7 66.02 29.06 -36.94
N ILE A 8 65.73 27.78 -37.23
CA ILE A 8 66.31 27.04 -38.36
C ILE A 8 65.94 27.69 -39.67
N LEU A 9 64.68 28.06 -39.87
CA LEU A 9 64.23 28.74 -41.10
C LEU A 9 64.94 30.07 -41.28
N GLU A 10 65.09 30.87 -40.24
CA GLU A 10 65.87 32.14 -40.27
C GLU A 10 67.33 31.92 -40.61
N ILE A 11 67.96 30.87 -40.04
CA ILE A 11 69.35 30.49 -40.39
C ILE A 11 69.47 30.10 -41.84
N LEU A 12 68.56 29.25 -42.37
CA LEU A 12 68.57 28.80 -43.76
C LEU A 12 68.38 29.98 -44.73
N MET A 13 67.46 30.91 -44.40
CA MET A 13 67.26 32.12 -45.24
C MET A 13 68.50 33.05 -45.19
N ALA A 14 69.18 33.18 -44.08
CA ALA A 14 70.41 33.97 -43.95
C ALA A 14 71.52 33.30 -44.72
N GLU A 15 71.64 31.97 -44.71
CA GLU A 15 72.67 31.22 -45.49
C GLU A 15 72.39 31.33 -47.01
N ARG A 16 71.18 31.28 -47.46
CA ARG A 16 70.77 31.52 -48.85
C ARG A 16 71.23 32.88 -49.37
N ALA A 17 71.10 33.91 -48.55
CA ALA A 17 71.54 35.26 -48.90
C ALA A 17 73.10 35.41 -49.03
N LYS A 18 73.85 34.46 -48.49
CA LYS A 18 75.33 34.43 -48.53
C LYS A 18 75.95 33.58 -49.63
N SER A 19 75.17 32.60 -50.19
CA SER A 19 75.67 31.66 -51.20
C SER A 19 75.72 32.30 -52.57
N GLN A 20 76.85 32.11 -53.31
CA GLN A 20 77.09 32.63 -54.67
C GLN A 20 77.07 31.50 -55.72
N GLN A 21 76.87 30.21 -55.35
CA GLN A 21 76.90 29.10 -56.30
C GLN A 21 75.45 28.56 -56.60
N GLU A 22 75.04 28.48 -57.88
CA GLU A 22 73.67 28.09 -58.31
C GLU A 22 73.22 26.75 -57.74
N LYS A 23 74.09 25.71 -57.69
CA LYS A 23 73.75 24.39 -57.18
C LYS A 23 73.46 24.35 -55.66
N GLU A 24 74.08 25.19 -54.87
CA GLU A 24 73.85 25.34 -53.43
C GLU A 24 72.59 26.13 -53.16
N HIS A 25 72.23 27.05 -54.06
CA HIS A 25 70.98 27.80 -54.00
C HIS A 25 69.76 26.86 -54.21
N ASP A 26 69.76 25.97 -55.18
CA ASP A 26 68.68 25.03 -55.47
C ASP A 26 68.47 24.10 -54.26
N LEU A 27 69.56 23.61 -53.63
CA LEU A 27 69.48 22.76 -52.47
C LEU A 27 68.90 23.50 -51.26
N LEU A 28 69.33 24.75 -51.06
CA LEU A 28 68.79 25.62 -50.02
C LEU A 28 67.33 25.96 -50.24
N ASP A 29 66.90 26.25 -51.45
CA ASP A 29 65.53 26.54 -51.80
C ASP A 29 64.64 25.34 -51.52
N ILE A 30 65.07 24.13 -51.89
CA ILE A 30 64.33 22.87 -51.60
C ILE A 30 64.22 22.67 -50.08
N THR A 31 65.30 22.96 -49.36
CA THR A 31 65.32 22.79 -47.89
C THR A 31 64.45 23.81 -47.18
N ILE A 32 64.49 25.08 -47.63
CA ILE A 32 63.60 26.14 -47.13
C ILE A 32 62.12 25.76 -47.35
N LYS A 33 61.80 25.36 -48.58
CA LYS A 33 60.43 24.95 -48.93
C LYS A 33 59.92 23.79 -48.06
N LYS A 34 60.73 22.76 -47.84
CA LYS A 34 60.39 21.66 -46.94
C LYS A 34 60.17 22.12 -45.49
N HIS A 35 60.94 23.06 -44.96
CA HIS A 35 60.76 23.62 -43.64
C HIS A 35 59.48 24.47 -43.59
N GLU A 36 59.19 25.26 -44.60
CA GLU A 36 57.93 26.00 -44.74
C GLU A 36 56.71 25.09 -44.72
N GLU A 37 56.78 23.92 -45.39
CA GLU A 37 55.76 22.90 -45.40
C GLU A 37 55.64 22.19 -44.02
N LEU A 38 56.75 21.95 -43.30
CA LEU A 38 56.78 21.27 -42.02
C LEU A 38 56.26 22.16 -40.86
N ILE A 39 56.48 23.48 -40.91
CA ILE A 39 56.02 24.38 -39.84
C ILE A 39 54.54 24.26 -39.55
N PRO A 40 53.62 24.36 -40.54
CA PRO A 40 52.19 24.23 -40.29
C PRO A 40 51.78 22.82 -39.80
N MET A 41 52.47 21.75 -40.27
CA MET A 41 52.26 20.39 -39.78
C MET A 41 52.61 20.24 -38.32
N VAL A 42 53.78 20.77 -37.89
CA VAL A 42 54.20 20.75 -36.48
C VAL A 42 53.27 21.59 -35.63
N MET A 43 52.85 22.76 -36.14
CA MET A 43 51.87 23.61 -35.44
C MET A 43 50.54 22.91 -35.23
N LYS A 44 50.04 22.25 -36.29
CA LYS A 44 48.79 21.45 -36.20
C LYS A 44 48.94 20.28 -35.21
N THR A 45 50.06 19.56 -35.27
CA THR A 45 50.35 18.47 -34.33
C THR A 45 50.42 18.97 -32.89
N GLN A 46 51.07 20.12 -32.65
CA GLN A 46 51.11 20.71 -31.31
C GLN A 46 49.73 21.07 -30.78
N VAL A 47 48.88 21.67 -31.62
CA VAL A 47 47.48 21.99 -31.25
C VAL A 47 46.71 20.72 -30.90
N MET A 48 46.92 19.64 -31.68
CA MET A 48 46.29 18.35 -31.37
C MET A 48 46.80 17.74 -30.08
N VAL A 49 48.08 17.76 -29.85
CA VAL A 49 48.71 17.28 -28.58
C VAL A 49 48.16 18.05 -27.39
N ASP A 50 48.09 19.38 -27.48
CA ASP A 50 47.54 20.23 -26.43
C ASP A 50 46.06 19.94 -26.17
N LEU A 51 45.27 19.67 -27.23
CA LEU A 51 43.87 19.25 -27.10
C LEU A 51 43.74 17.90 -26.39
N TYR A 52 44.50 16.90 -26.85
CA TYR A 52 44.50 15.57 -26.22
C TYR A 52 44.91 15.62 -24.76
N TRP A 53 45.92 16.41 -24.45
CA TRP A 53 46.39 16.62 -23.06
C TRP A 53 45.25 17.21 -22.20
N LYS A 54 44.52 18.22 -22.71
CA LYS A 54 43.35 18.78 -22.03
C LYS A 54 42.26 17.73 -21.80
N CYS A 55 42.04 16.85 -22.79
CA CYS A 55 41.04 15.78 -22.68
C CYS A 55 41.44 14.73 -21.64
N TYR A 56 42.69 14.33 -21.56
CA TYR A 56 43.17 13.42 -20.51
C TYR A 56 43.12 14.07 -19.13
N ALA A 57 43.57 15.32 -18.99
CA ALA A 57 43.49 16.06 -17.74
C ALA A 57 42.05 16.22 -17.26
N TYR A 58 41.09 16.42 -18.18
CA TYR A 58 39.66 16.42 -17.89
C TYR A 58 39.18 15.04 -17.39
N GLY A 59 39.62 13.95 -18.02
CA GLY A 59 39.31 12.60 -17.58
C GLY A 59 39.82 12.31 -16.15
N ASP A 60 41.01 12.74 -15.83
CA ASP A 60 41.57 12.60 -14.48
C ASP A 60 40.82 13.46 -13.45
N GLU A 61 40.38 14.66 -13.83
CA GLU A 61 39.54 15.53 -12.99
C GLU A 61 38.15 14.92 -12.72
N LEU A 62 37.57 14.19 -13.68
CA LEU A 62 36.27 13.50 -13.50
C LEU A 62 36.34 12.29 -12.57
N LYS A 63 37.48 11.58 -12.54
CA LYS A 63 37.63 10.31 -11.85
C LYS A 63 37.13 10.30 -10.40
N PRO A 64 37.53 11.25 -9.52
CA PRO A 64 37.05 11.27 -8.14
C PRO A 64 35.55 11.55 -8.02
N HIS A 65 34.96 12.24 -8.99
CA HIS A 65 33.51 12.50 -9.00
C HIS A 65 32.72 11.28 -9.47
N ILE A 66 33.24 10.52 -10.43
CA ILE A 66 32.65 9.25 -10.87
C ILE A 66 32.72 8.23 -9.72
N GLU A 67 33.87 8.09 -9.05
CA GLU A 67 34.06 7.21 -7.89
C GLU A 67 33.09 7.57 -6.75
N PHE A 68 32.87 8.86 -6.51
CA PHE A 68 31.88 9.35 -5.56
C PHE A 68 30.46 8.95 -5.95
N LEU A 69 30.06 9.12 -7.23
CA LEU A 69 28.75 8.70 -7.71
C LEU A 69 28.55 7.19 -7.62
N ASP A 70 29.56 6.42 -8.04
CA ASP A 70 29.54 4.96 -7.95
C ASP A 70 29.38 4.48 -6.49
N GLY A 71 30.01 5.18 -5.52
CA GLY A 71 29.87 4.91 -4.10
C GLY A 71 28.45 5.15 -3.57
N ILE A 72 27.83 6.28 -3.94
CA ILE A 72 26.44 6.55 -3.57
C ILE A 72 25.49 5.60 -4.28
N MET A 73 25.70 5.31 -5.57
CA MET A 73 24.90 4.35 -6.32
C MET A 73 24.92 2.97 -5.64
N LEU A 74 26.10 2.47 -5.30
CA LEU A 74 26.24 1.19 -4.60
C LEU A 74 25.49 1.19 -3.27
N SER A 75 25.61 2.26 -2.48
CA SER A 75 24.87 2.37 -1.21
C SER A 75 23.35 2.44 -1.42
N SER A 76 22.88 3.08 -2.51
CA SER A 76 21.46 3.25 -2.83
C SER A 76 20.83 2.02 -3.49
N THR A 77 21.64 1.08 -4.01
CA THR A 77 21.16 -0.16 -4.63
C THR A 77 21.34 -1.41 -3.76
N ARG A 78 22.00 -1.27 -2.60
CA ARG A 78 22.10 -2.37 -1.64
C ARG A 78 20.75 -2.82 -1.14
N ASP A 79 20.59 -4.13 -0.93
CA ASP A 79 19.39 -4.69 -0.33
C ASP A 79 19.09 -4.04 1.02
N ILE A 80 17.83 -3.72 1.24
CA ILE A 80 17.31 -3.19 2.49
C ILE A 80 16.83 -4.40 3.29
N ALA A 81 17.31 -4.58 4.50
CA ALA A 81 16.87 -5.67 5.37
C ALA A 81 16.79 -5.18 6.83
N PRO A 82 15.96 -4.17 7.13
CA PRO A 82 15.79 -3.68 8.49
C PRO A 82 15.06 -4.72 9.34
N SER A 83 15.52 -4.87 10.57
CA SER A 83 14.92 -5.80 11.54
C SER A 83 13.96 -5.12 12.53
N CYS A 84 13.96 -3.79 12.59
CA CYS A 84 13.12 -2.95 13.45
C CYS A 84 13.05 -1.52 12.89
N VAL A 85 12.16 -0.70 13.44
CA VAL A 85 11.93 0.71 13.02
C VAL A 85 13.20 1.55 13.18
N GLU A 86 13.95 1.34 14.26
CA GLU A 86 15.18 2.08 14.53
C GLU A 86 16.24 1.83 13.45
N ASN A 87 16.32 0.60 12.90
CA ASN A 87 17.19 0.31 11.76
C ASN A 87 16.74 1.03 10.48
N VAL A 88 15.42 1.18 10.29
CA VAL A 88 14.90 1.97 9.16
C VAL A 88 15.31 3.43 9.30
N ASP A 89 15.20 4.01 10.49
CA ASP A 89 15.59 5.39 10.78
C ASP A 89 17.07 5.64 10.50
N GLU A 90 17.96 4.72 10.92
CA GLU A 90 19.37 4.81 10.60
C GLU A 90 19.64 4.78 9.07
N LEU A 91 18.90 3.97 8.34
CA LEU A 91 19.03 3.88 6.89
C LEU A 91 18.51 5.14 6.19
N ILE A 92 17.41 5.72 6.69
CA ILE A 92 16.85 7.01 6.23
C ILE A 92 17.91 8.10 6.42
N GLU A 93 18.45 8.24 7.63
CA GLU A 93 19.44 9.27 7.95
C GLU A 93 20.70 9.16 7.04
N ARG A 94 21.17 7.93 6.79
CA ARG A 94 22.31 7.70 5.88
C ARG A 94 21.96 8.10 4.44
N GLN A 95 20.75 7.79 3.98
CA GLN A 95 20.30 8.11 2.63
C GLN A 95 20.10 9.61 2.44
N GLU A 96 19.56 10.31 3.43
CA GLU A 96 19.44 11.77 3.45
C GLU A 96 20.81 12.45 3.39
N LYS A 97 21.77 11.97 4.18
CA LYS A 97 23.17 12.45 4.12
C LYS A 97 23.76 12.28 2.73
N SER A 98 23.49 11.17 2.05
CA SER A 98 23.94 10.94 0.68
C SER A 98 23.31 11.93 -0.31
N LEU A 99 22.04 12.25 -0.18
CA LEU A 99 21.35 13.26 -1.00
C LEU A 99 21.91 14.68 -0.74
N VAL A 100 22.17 15.03 0.52
CA VAL A 100 22.82 16.32 0.87
C VAL A 100 24.21 16.41 0.26
N GLN A 101 25.00 15.32 0.26
CA GLN A 101 26.31 15.27 -0.37
C GLN A 101 26.21 15.45 -1.91
N LEU A 102 25.20 14.85 -2.56
CA LEU A 102 24.92 15.07 -3.97
C LEU A 102 24.60 16.55 -4.22
N ASP A 103 23.67 17.13 -3.48
CA ASP A 103 23.29 18.54 -3.67
C ASP A 103 24.47 19.50 -3.46
N THR A 104 25.35 19.23 -2.49
CA THR A 104 26.55 20.02 -2.24
C THR A 104 27.52 19.99 -3.43
N LYS A 105 27.65 18.84 -4.10
CA LYS A 105 28.54 18.68 -5.26
C LYS A 105 27.91 19.07 -6.59
N ARG A 106 26.66 19.41 -6.63
CA ARG A 106 25.89 19.69 -7.86
C ARG A 106 26.56 20.75 -8.74
N ASN A 107 26.97 21.87 -8.14
CA ASN A 107 27.57 22.97 -8.89
C ASN A 107 28.91 22.55 -9.52
N VAL A 108 29.73 21.83 -8.78
CA VAL A 108 31.04 21.33 -9.29
C VAL A 108 30.83 20.36 -10.45
N VAL A 109 29.87 19.45 -10.35
CA VAL A 109 29.57 18.48 -11.43
C VAL A 109 29.00 19.19 -12.64
N ASN A 110 28.13 20.18 -12.47
CA ASN A 110 27.61 20.99 -13.58
C ASN A 110 28.74 21.75 -14.31
N GLU A 111 29.67 22.38 -13.57
CA GLU A 111 30.83 23.05 -14.14
C GLU A 111 31.71 22.06 -14.94
N LEU A 112 31.91 20.84 -14.44
CA LEU A 112 32.63 19.80 -15.15
C LEU A 112 31.93 19.36 -16.45
N ILE A 113 30.59 19.20 -16.40
CA ILE A 113 29.79 18.87 -17.59
C ILE A 113 29.91 20.00 -18.63
N GLU A 114 29.78 21.25 -18.23
CA GLU A 114 29.93 22.40 -19.11
C GLU A 114 31.36 22.48 -19.72
N LYS A 115 32.39 22.26 -18.90
CA LYS A 115 33.79 22.20 -19.35
C LYS A 115 33.99 21.11 -20.41
N GLY A 116 33.47 19.90 -20.16
CA GLY A 116 33.53 18.80 -21.09
C GLY A 116 32.77 19.08 -22.38
N THR A 117 31.60 19.66 -22.29
CA THR A 117 30.77 20.05 -23.45
C THR A 117 31.47 21.07 -24.32
N LYS A 118 32.15 22.07 -23.74
CA LYS A 118 32.97 23.05 -24.49
C LYS A 118 34.15 22.39 -25.23
N ILE A 119 34.79 21.39 -24.62
CA ILE A 119 35.88 20.64 -25.29
C ILE A 119 35.28 19.79 -26.44
N LEU A 120 34.06 19.27 -26.28
CA LEU A 120 33.37 18.48 -27.32
C LEU A 120 33.01 19.29 -28.57
N GLU A 121 32.96 20.61 -28.51
CA GLU A 121 32.71 21.48 -29.69
C GLU A 121 33.91 21.44 -30.67
N ASN A 122 35.09 21.01 -30.24
CA ASN A 122 36.23 20.91 -31.12
C ASN A 122 36.13 19.72 -32.09
N PRO A 123 36.22 19.92 -33.42
CA PRO A 123 36.06 18.84 -34.41
C PRO A 123 37.17 17.78 -34.29
N ASP A 124 38.38 18.15 -33.84
CA ASP A 124 39.53 17.24 -33.71
C ASP A 124 39.55 16.50 -32.33
N LYS A 125 38.44 16.52 -31.59
CA LYS A 125 38.33 15.88 -30.29
C LYS A 125 38.55 14.36 -30.34
N PRO A 126 39.15 13.74 -29.32
CA PRO A 126 39.27 12.30 -29.23
C PRO A 126 37.88 11.67 -28.90
N LYS A 127 37.61 10.50 -29.46
CA LYS A 127 36.32 9.79 -29.29
C LYS A 127 35.98 9.44 -27.84
N PHE A 128 36.99 9.19 -26.99
CA PHE A 128 36.76 8.82 -25.60
C PHE A 128 36.19 9.97 -24.75
N LEU A 129 36.37 11.23 -25.16
CA LEU A 129 35.86 12.38 -24.42
C LEU A 129 34.35 12.39 -24.32
N GLU A 130 33.65 12.01 -25.42
CA GLU A 130 32.19 11.94 -25.46
C GLU A 130 31.66 10.97 -24.41
N SER A 131 32.26 9.78 -24.33
CA SER A 131 31.89 8.78 -23.32
C SER A 131 32.14 9.26 -21.89
N HIS A 132 33.18 10.06 -21.63
CA HIS A 132 33.46 10.63 -20.31
C HIS A 132 32.41 11.66 -19.91
N VAL A 133 32.04 12.59 -20.79
CA VAL A 133 31.01 13.60 -20.53
C VAL A 133 29.63 12.95 -20.35
N GLN A 134 29.33 11.95 -21.17
CA GLN A 134 28.07 11.20 -21.05
C GLN A 134 28.00 10.44 -19.72
N ARG A 135 29.08 9.77 -19.34
CA ARG A 135 29.13 9.00 -18.09
C ARG A 135 28.90 9.86 -16.85
N ILE A 136 29.48 11.06 -16.76
CA ILE A 136 29.26 11.92 -15.60
C ILE A 136 27.83 12.47 -15.56
N LYS A 137 27.27 12.84 -16.73
CA LYS A 137 25.92 13.38 -16.84
C LYS A 137 24.87 12.33 -16.50
N GLU A 138 24.89 11.18 -17.18
CA GLU A 138 23.95 10.09 -16.93
C GLU A 138 24.14 9.48 -15.54
N GLY A 139 25.41 9.34 -15.11
CA GLY A 139 25.73 8.84 -13.78
C GLY A 139 25.16 9.72 -12.68
N TRP A 140 25.22 11.06 -12.84
CA TRP A 140 24.61 11.99 -11.90
C TRP A 140 23.11 11.82 -11.79
N ASP A 141 22.40 11.86 -12.93
CA ASP A 141 20.94 11.79 -12.96
C ASP A 141 20.45 10.43 -12.42
N LEU A 142 21.09 9.34 -12.82
CA LEU A 142 20.75 8.01 -12.38
C LEU A 142 20.99 7.83 -10.86
N THR A 143 22.16 8.29 -10.37
CA THR A 143 22.50 8.18 -8.93
C THR A 143 21.51 8.97 -8.07
N LYS A 144 21.15 10.18 -8.51
CA LYS A 144 20.18 11.01 -7.80
C LYS A 144 18.79 10.35 -7.77
N SER A 145 18.31 9.84 -8.92
CA SER A 145 17.03 9.13 -9.02
C SER A 145 16.99 7.91 -8.09
N LYS A 146 18.03 7.07 -8.12
CA LYS A 146 18.13 5.88 -7.27
C LYS A 146 18.19 6.21 -5.78
N ALA A 147 18.92 7.27 -5.42
CA ALA A 147 18.97 7.74 -4.04
C ALA A 147 17.61 8.24 -3.54
N GLN A 148 16.84 8.95 -4.37
CA GLN A 148 15.50 9.42 -4.05
C GLN A 148 14.48 8.26 -3.99
N GLU A 149 14.52 7.33 -4.94
CA GLU A 149 13.69 6.13 -4.95
C GLU A 149 13.90 5.31 -3.67
N ARG A 150 15.17 5.14 -3.26
CA ARG A 150 15.50 4.43 -2.03
C ARG A 150 14.99 5.14 -0.78
N LEU A 151 15.15 6.46 -0.70
CA LEU A 151 14.64 7.24 0.44
C LEU A 151 13.13 7.11 0.55
N LYS A 152 12.42 7.17 -0.58
CA LYS A 152 10.97 6.97 -0.60
C LYS A 152 10.60 5.58 -0.09
N LEU A 153 11.24 4.53 -0.59
CA LEU A 153 11.00 3.14 -0.16
C LEU A 153 11.24 2.94 1.35
N LEU A 154 12.28 3.59 1.89
CA LEU A 154 12.58 3.54 3.33
C LEU A 154 11.49 4.24 4.16
N ASN A 155 11.00 5.39 3.71
CA ASN A 155 9.91 6.11 4.38
C ASN A 155 8.60 5.30 4.32
N ASP A 156 8.25 4.77 3.15
CA ASP A 156 7.07 3.91 2.98
C ASP A 156 7.17 2.67 3.91
N THR A 157 8.36 2.08 4.04
CA THR A 157 8.61 0.95 4.95
C THR A 157 8.44 1.35 6.42
N LYS A 158 8.93 2.54 6.82
CA LYS A 158 8.78 3.05 8.18
C LYS A 158 7.32 3.26 8.53
N GLU A 159 6.58 3.95 7.67
CA GLU A 159 5.15 4.21 7.85
C GLU A 159 4.36 2.90 7.95
N ALA A 160 4.65 1.95 7.06
CA ALA A 160 4.01 0.63 7.09
C ALA A 160 4.31 -0.13 8.38
N TRP A 161 5.52 -0.06 8.91
CA TRP A 161 5.89 -0.73 10.16
C TRP A 161 5.17 -0.14 11.37
N ILE A 162 5.15 1.19 11.47
CA ILE A 162 4.42 1.90 12.54
C ILE A 162 2.93 1.57 12.44
N GLY A 163 2.35 1.72 11.24
CA GLY A 163 0.92 1.44 11.03
C GLY A 163 0.55 -0.02 11.28
N TYR A 164 1.43 -0.98 10.98
CA TYR A 164 1.23 -2.39 11.34
C TYR A 164 1.17 -2.58 12.86
N ALA A 165 2.11 -2.02 13.59
CA ALA A 165 2.17 -2.15 15.04
C ALA A 165 0.94 -1.51 15.72
N GLU A 166 0.62 -0.27 15.36
CA GLU A 166 -0.54 0.46 15.92
C GLU A 166 -1.86 -0.24 15.59
N ASN A 167 -2.08 -0.61 14.33
CA ASN A 167 -3.33 -1.26 13.92
C ASN A 167 -3.48 -2.66 14.53
N SER A 168 -2.37 -3.39 14.71
CA SER A 168 -2.38 -4.71 15.37
C SER A 168 -2.74 -4.61 16.86
N GLU A 169 -2.36 -3.54 17.53
CA GLU A 169 -2.74 -3.30 18.92
C GLU A 169 -4.21 -2.85 19.00
N VAL A 170 -4.61 -1.90 18.15
CA VAL A 170 -5.98 -1.37 18.15
C VAL A 170 -7.01 -2.44 17.79
N ILE A 171 -6.74 -3.33 16.82
CA ILE A 171 -7.69 -4.37 16.40
C ILE A 171 -8.00 -5.33 17.56
N VAL A 172 -7.00 -5.67 18.38
CA VAL A 172 -7.19 -6.52 19.57
C VAL A 172 -8.11 -5.84 20.58
N VAL A 173 -7.88 -4.54 20.84
CA VAL A 173 -8.70 -3.74 21.78
C VAL A 173 -10.14 -3.62 21.26
N GLU A 174 -10.34 -3.35 19.98
CA GLU A 174 -11.68 -3.24 19.39
C GLU A 174 -12.45 -4.57 19.42
N ILE A 175 -11.78 -5.70 19.17
CA ILE A 175 -12.37 -7.03 19.33
C ILE A 175 -12.82 -7.24 20.79
N GLU A 176 -11.94 -7.01 21.75
CA GLU A 176 -12.24 -7.21 23.18
C GLU A 176 -13.38 -6.30 23.65
N LYS A 177 -13.37 -5.03 23.26
CA LYS A 177 -14.43 -4.06 23.57
C LYS A 177 -15.78 -4.48 22.97
N GLY A 178 -15.81 -4.86 21.68
CA GLY A 178 -17.03 -5.35 21.05
C GLY A 178 -17.60 -6.58 21.73
N LEU A 179 -16.74 -7.53 22.12
CA LEU A 179 -17.11 -8.72 22.88
C LEU A 179 -17.71 -8.36 24.26
N GLU A 180 -17.08 -7.44 24.97
CA GLU A 180 -17.53 -7.00 26.30
C GLU A 180 -18.89 -6.29 26.21
N GLU A 181 -19.08 -5.41 25.23
CA GLU A 181 -20.35 -4.70 25.01
C GLU A 181 -21.50 -5.65 24.68
N ILE A 182 -21.27 -6.64 23.80
CA ILE A 182 -22.28 -7.66 23.45
C ILE A 182 -22.63 -8.53 24.67
N THR A 183 -21.70 -8.81 25.55
CA THR A 183 -21.94 -9.65 26.75
C THR A 183 -22.62 -8.90 27.89
N LYS A 184 -22.48 -7.58 27.97
CA LYS A 184 -23.06 -6.73 29.04
C LYS A 184 -24.57 -6.54 28.96
N VAL A 185 -25.24 -6.95 27.87
CA VAL A 185 -26.70 -6.79 27.71
C VAL A 185 -27.46 -7.65 28.74
N LYS A 186 -28.25 -7.00 29.59
CA LYS A 186 -28.89 -7.57 30.77
C LYS A 186 -29.88 -8.69 30.45
N LYS A 187 -29.88 -9.75 31.25
CA LYS A 187 -30.71 -10.97 31.15
C LYS A 187 -32.18 -10.80 31.52
N LYS A 188 -32.80 -9.62 31.47
CA LYS A 188 -34.25 -9.49 31.73
C LYS A 188 -35.01 -9.46 30.43
N PHE A 189 -35.70 -10.55 30.13
CA PHE A 189 -36.57 -10.69 28.98
C PHE A 189 -38.00 -10.12 29.26
N ASN A 190 -38.28 -9.00 28.62
CA ASN A 190 -39.63 -8.59 28.25
C ASN A 190 -39.62 -8.56 26.72
N LEU A 191 -40.71 -9.00 26.06
CA LEU A 191 -40.75 -9.17 24.60
C LEU A 191 -40.39 -7.86 23.84
N GLU A 192 -40.90 -6.73 24.32
CA GLU A 192 -40.57 -5.41 23.74
C GLU A 192 -39.08 -5.04 23.92
N GLN A 193 -38.51 -5.35 25.09
CA GLN A 193 -37.07 -5.10 25.39
C GLN A 193 -36.17 -6.06 24.60
N ALA A 194 -36.62 -7.28 24.28
CA ALA A 194 -35.81 -8.24 23.50
C ALA A 194 -35.51 -7.73 22.10
N PHE A 195 -36.48 -7.10 21.42
CA PHE A 195 -36.27 -6.50 20.10
C PHE A 195 -35.34 -5.29 20.14
N GLU A 196 -35.45 -4.41 21.15
CA GLU A 196 -34.56 -3.29 21.35
C GLU A 196 -33.12 -3.75 21.62
N ASP A 197 -32.99 -4.78 22.47
CA ASP A 197 -31.68 -5.35 22.83
C ASP A 197 -31.05 -6.07 21.64
N LEU A 198 -31.83 -6.73 20.79
CA LEU A 198 -31.38 -7.33 19.54
C LEU A 198 -30.88 -6.26 18.58
N ALA A 199 -31.65 -5.19 18.36
CA ALA A 199 -31.26 -4.08 17.50
C ALA A 199 -29.96 -3.41 17.97
N LYS A 200 -29.79 -3.24 19.29
CA LYS A 200 -28.55 -2.72 19.89
C LYS A 200 -27.38 -3.68 19.64
N ARG A 201 -27.55 -4.97 19.83
CA ARG A 201 -26.51 -5.99 19.57
C ARG A 201 -26.12 -6.05 18.10
N GLN A 202 -27.09 -6.02 17.18
CA GLN A 202 -26.82 -5.98 15.74
C GLN A 202 -26.04 -4.72 15.37
N LYS A 203 -26.39 -3.56 15.94
CA LYS A 203 -25.67 -2.33 15.72
C LYS A 203 -24.23 -2.43 16.22
N ILE A 204 -24.02 -2.86 17.47
CA ILE A 204 -22.67 -3.06 18.04
C ILE A 204 -21.85 -4.02 17.19
N TYR A 205 -22.46 -5.14 16.77
CA TYR A 205 -21.79 -6.10 15.88
C TYR A 205 -21.35 -5.47 14.56
N ASN A 206 -22.26 -4.73 13.90
CA ASN A 206 -21.95 -4.11 12.62
C ASN A 206 -20.88 -3.02 12.75
N ASP A 207 -21.00 -2.15 13.75
CA ASP A 207 -20.03 -1.07 14.01
C ASP A 207 -18.64 -1.67 14.33
N THR A 208 -18.58 -2.73 15.14
CA THR A 208 -17.33 -3.44 15.46
C THR A 208 -16.75 -4.14 14.25
N LYS A 209 -17.58 -4.81 13.45
CA LYS A 209 -17.15 -5.49 12.23
C LYS A 209 -16.55 -4.51 11.23
N ASP A 210 -17.21 -3.38 10.98
CA ASP A 210 -16.76 -2.38 10.02
C ASP A 210 -15.44 -1.76 10.45
N SER A 211 -15.28 -1.45 11.75
CA SER A 211 -14.01 -0.98 12.34
C SER A 211 -12.89 -2.01 12.16
N ILE A 212 -13.14 -3.27 12.52
CA ILE A 212 -12.19 -4.37 12.41
C ILE A 212 -11.78 -4.62 10.96
N MET A 213 -12.73 -4.61 10.02
CA MET A 213 -12.43 -4.80 8.59
C MET A 213 -11.53 -3.69 8.05
N GLY A 214 -11.76 -2.44 8.45
CA GLY A 214 -10.89 -1.31 8.09
C GLY A 214 -9.47 -1.50 8.61
N LEU A 215 -9.31 -1.86 9.88
CA LEU A 215 -8.01 -2.12 10.50
C LEU A 215 -7.30 -3.32 9.86
N TRP A 216 -8.04 -4.41 9.58
CA TRP A 216 -7.50 -5.61 8.95
C TRP A 216 -6.97 -5.35 7.54
N ASN A 217 -7.70 -4.58 6.73
CA ASN A 217 -7.24 -4.19 5.41
C ASN A 217 -5.98 -3.32 5.49
N SER A 218 -5.90 -2.42 6.47
CA SER A 218 -4.72 -1.60 6.71
C SER A 218 -3.51 -2.43 7.15
N ILE A 219 -3.71 -3.42 8.05
CA ILE A 219 -2.67 -4.36 8.46
C ILE A 219 -2.12 -5.13 7.27
N ASN A 220 -2.99 -5.70 6.43
CA ASN A 220 -2.56 -6.47 5.25
C ASN A 220 -1.78 -5.59 4.26
N HIS A 221 -2.25 -4.37 4.00
CA HIS A 221 -1.54 -3.42 3.15
C HIS A 221 -0.14 -3.09 3.71
N ASN A 222 -0.04 -2.82 5.01
CA ASN A 222 1.24 -2.54 5.65
C ASN A 222 2.19 -3.73 5.57
N VAL A 223 1.69 -4.95 5.76
CA VAL A 223 2.48 -6.19 5.61
C VAL A 223 2.98 -6.37 4.17
N GLU A 224 2.17 -6.07 3.16
CA GLU A 224 2.60 -6.11 1.76
C GLU A 224 3.75 -5.14 1.49
N VAL A 225 3.65 -3.90 1.95
CA VAL A 225 4.72 -2.89 1.82
C VAL A 225 6.00 -3.35 2.54
N MET A 226 5.87 -3.81 3.78
CA MET A 226 7.00 -4.29 4.58
C MET A 226 7.69 -5.50 3.95
N ASN A 227 6.94 -6.42 3.34
CA ASN A 227 7.48 -7.64 2.72
C ASN A 227 8.47 -7.38 1.57
N ILE A 228 8.49 -6.17 1.00
CA ILE A 228 9.47 -5.76 -0.02
C ILE A 228 10.87 -5.64 0.60
N THR A 229 10.95 -5.20 1.84
CA THR A 229 12.20 -4.71 2.45
C THR A 229 12.71 -5.52 3.63
N ILE A 230 11.82 -6.21 4.38
CA ILE A 230 12.21 -6.93 5.60
C ILE A 230 12.89 -8.28 5.32
N PRO A 231 13.80 -8.75 6.20
CA PRO A 231 14.46 -10.04 6.06
C PRO A 231 13.49 -11.21 6.27
N ASP A 232 13.81 -12.37 5.68
CA ASP A 232 12.91 -13.54 5.64
C ASP A 232 12.58 -14.15 7.01
N ASP A 233 13.46 -14.02 7.99
CA ASP A 233 13.19 -14.42 9.37
C ASP A 233 12.10 -13.57 10.01
N LYS A 234 12.12 -12.27 9.77
CA LYS A 234 11.09 -11.34 10.22
C LYS A 234 9.77 -11.53 9.49
N LYS A 235 9.80 -11.80 8.16
CA LYS A 235 8.58 -12.16 7.41
C LYS A 235 7.85 -13.34 8.05
N LYS A 236 8.59 -14.39 8.42
CA LYS A 236 8.02 -15.56 9.08
C LYS A 236 7.38 -15.24 10.44
N LEU A 237 7.97 -14.30 11.19
CA LEU A 237 7.40 -13.85 12.47
C LEU A 237 6.11 -13.09 12.25
N ILE A 238 6.09 -12.09 11.37
CA ILE A 238 4.90 -11.31 11.01
C ILE A 238 3.77 -12.21 10.51
N VAL A 239 4.06 -13.19 9.64
CA VAL A 239 3.07 -14.16 9.18
C VAL A 239 2.44 -14.94 10.34
N LYS A 240 3.20 -15.28 11.38
CA LYS A 240 2.63 -15.95 12.57
C LYS A 240 1.75 -14.99 13.39
N GLU A 241 2.17 -13.75 13.55
CA GLU A 241 1.40 -12.73 14.26
C GLU A 241 0.09 -12.43 13.52
N VAL A 242 0.14 -12.25 12.20
CA VAL A 242 -1.05 -12.05 11.35
C VAL A 242 -2.02 -13.22 11.44
N LYS A 243 -1.52 -14.47 11.42
CA LYS A 243 -2.38 -15.66 11.63
C LYS A 243 -3.03 -15.69 13.00
N ALA A 244 -2.30 -15.30 14.05
CA ALA A 244 -2.88 -15.23 15.40
C ALA A 244 -3.96 -14.14 15.49
N LEU A 245 -3.84 -13.02 14.75
CA LEU A 245 -4.89 -12.01 14.63
C LEU A 245 -6.09 -12.56 13.83
N GLU A 246 -5.85 -13.28 12.73
CA GLU A 246 -6.89 -13.93 11.92
C GLU A 246 -7.71 -14.93 12.76
N GLU A 247 -7.05 -15.74 13.59
CA GLU A 247 -7.73 -16.62 14.53
C GLU A 247 -8.64 -15.86 15.52
N ARG A 248 -8.22 -14.68 15.99
CA ARG A 248 -9.07 -13.82 16.84
C ARG A 248 -10.25 -13.23 16.08
N LEU A 249 -10.12 -12.95 14.77
CA LEU A 249 -11.23 -12.48 13.94
C LEU A 249 -12.33 -13.54 13.79
N THR A 250 -11.98 -14.83 13.79
CA THR A 250 -13.00 -15.90 13.72
C THR A 250 -13.93 -15.90 14.93
N VAL A 251 -13.49 -15.38 16.08
CA VAL A 251 -14.33 -15.21 17.27
C VAL A 251 -15.46 -14.20 16.99
N VAL A 252 -15.21 -13.16 16.22
CA VAL A 252 -16.22 -12.16 15.82
C VAL A 252 -17.28 -12.80 14.92
N GLU A 253 -16.91 -13.72 14.03
CA GLU A 253 -17.87 -14.46 13.19
C GLU A 253 -18.77 -15.40 14.01
N GLN A 254 -18.21 -16.05 15.04
CA GLN A 254 -19.03 -16.86 15.99
C GLN A 254 -20.07 -16.01 16.72
N PHE A 255 -19.79 -14.72 16.95
CA PHE A 255 -20.80 -13.79 17.49
C PHE A 255 -21.93 -13.52 16.54
N LYS A 256 -21.66 -13.42 15.23
CA LYS A 256 -22.70 -13.31 14.22
C LYS A 256 -23.69 -14.45 14.29
N GLU A 257 -23.19 -15.69 14.38
CA GLU A 257 -24.06 -16.87 14.50
C GLU A 257 -25.00 -16.76 15.73
N LYS A 258 -24.46 -16.27 16.87
CA LYS A 258 -25.28 -16.08 18.08
C LYS A 258 -26.33 -14.97 17.91
N VAL A 259 -25.96 -13.87 17.24
CA VAL A 259 -26.88 -12.76 16.93
C VAL A 259 -27.97 -13.25 15.98
N ASP A 260 -27.60 -14.01 14.94
CA ASP A 260 -28.55 -14.57 13.95
C ASP A 260 -29.52 -15.58 14.60
N ILE A 261 -29.07 -16.39 15.55
CA ILE A 261 -29.92 -17.29 16.35
C ILE A 261 -30.97 -16.49 17.15
N ILE A 262 -30.53 -15.39 17.81
CA ILE A 262 -31.43 -14.53 18.60
C ILE A 262 -32.42 -13.80 17.66
N ASP A 263 -31.98 -13.33 16.50
CA ASP A 263 -32.84 -12.67 15.50
C ASP A 263 -33.91 -13.60 14.99
N ASN A 264 -33.55 -14.82 14.62
CA ASN A 264 -34.50 -15.85 14.22
C ASN A 264 -35.55 -16.12 15.30
N PHE A 265 -35.08 -16.26 16.56
CA PHE A 265 -35.96 -16.47 17.71
C PHE A 265 -36.90 -15.28 17.92
N CYS A 266 -36.43 -14.05 17.86
CA CYS A 266 -37.28 -12.85 17.98
C CYS A 266 -38.31 -12.75 16.86
N ASN A 267 -37.92 -13.08 15.61
CA ASN A 267 -38.85 -13.09 14.48
C ASN A 267 -39.95 -14.18 14.64
N SER A 268 -39.57 -15.35 15.13
CA SER A 268 -40.52 -16.41 15.46
C SER A 268 -41.50 -15.99 16.56
N LEU A 269 -41.02 -15.38 17.63
CA LEU A 269 -41.88 -14.83 18.70
C LEU A 269 -42.83 -13.76 18.19
N LYS A 270 -42.39 -12.88 17.28
CA LYS A 270 -43.27 -11.88 16.66
C LYS A 270 -44.35 -12.50 15.80
N ALA A 271 -44.03 -13.54 15.04
CA ALA A 271 -44.99 -14.29 14.26
C ALA A 271 -46.03 -14.96 15.17
N PHE A 272 -45.59 -15.54 16.28
CA PHE A 272 -46.47 -16.15 17.28
C PHE A 272 -47.39 -15.11 17.97
N ASP A 273 -46.87 -13.95 18.40
CA ASP A 273 -47.67 -12.85 18.96
C ASP A 273 -48.74 -12.34 17.97
N THR A 274 -48.38 -12.24 16.69
CA THR A 274 -49.29 -11.86 15.62
C THR A 274 -50.42 -12.92 15.45
N SER A 275 -50.06 -14.20 15.53
CA SER A 275 -51.03 -15.30 15.49
C SER A 275 -51.93 -15.29 16.69
N LEU A 276 -51.43 -15.01 17.91
CA LEU A 276 -52.27 -14.88 19.11
C LEU A 276 -53.25 -13.71 19.00
N LYS A 277 -52.80 -12.53 18.54
CA LYS A 277 -53.71 -11.38 18.31
C LYS A 277 -54.80 -11.69 17.32
N SER A 278 -54.46 -12.35 16.22
CA SER A 278 -55.45 -12.80 15.23
C SER A 278 -56.46 -13.78 15.82
N MET A 279 -56.02 -14.57 16.80
CA MET A 279 -56.93 -15.48 17.53
C MET A 279 -57.85 -14.76 18.51
N ASP A 280 -57.32 -13.75 19.22
CA ASP A 280 -58.14 -12.92 20.11
C ASP A 280 -59.26 -12.22 19.32
N ASP A 281 -58.90 -11.63 18.17
CA ASP A 281 -59.86 -10.99 17.28
C ASP A 281 -60.91 -12.00 16.76
N TRP A 282 -60.45 -13.19 16.32
CA TRP A 282 -61.35 -14.25 15.89
C TRP A 282 -62.25 -14.76 17.05
N SER A 283 -61.67 -14.93 18.26
CA SER A 283 -62.39 -15.35 19.47
C SER A 283 -63.53 -14.40 19.80
N MET A 284 -63.29 -13.07 19.70
CA MET A 284 -64.37 -12.07 19.89
C MET A 284 -65.46 -12.21 18.85
N VAL A 285 -65.13 -12.47 17.57
CA VAL A 285 -66.10 -12.69 16.51
C VAL A 285 -66.90 -13.96 16.76
N ALA A 286 -66.23 -15.07 17.10
CA ALA A 286 -66.89 -16.35 17.41
C ALA A 286 -67.82 -16.27 18.64
N THR A 287 -67.38 -15.54 19.68
CA THR A 287 -68.18 -15.28 20.86
C THR A 287 -69.52 -14.53 20.51
N LYS A 288 -69.33 -13.47 19.67
CA LYS A 288 -70.52 -12.72 19.21
C LYS A 288 -71.47 -13.58 18.37
N GLU A 289 -70.95 -14.43 17.50
CA GLU A 289 -71.74 -15.35 16.69
C GLU A 289 -72.49 -16.36 17.56
N LEU A 290 -71.88 -16.90 18.62
CA LEU A 290 -72.51 -17.74 19.64
C LEU A 290 -73.64 -17.02 20.36
N GLU A 291 -73.43 -15.74 20.73
CA GLU A 291 -74.46 -14.91 21.35
C GLU A 291 -75.63 -14.65 20.39
N ASP A 292 -75.32 -14.37 19.12
CA ASP A 292 -76.33 -14.17 18.07
C ASP A 292 -77.16 -15.46 17.82
N ILE A 293 -76.49 -16.62 17.78
CA ILE A 293 -77.19 -17.94 17.69
C ILE A 293 -78.07 -18.15 18.92
N LYS A 294 -77.60 -17.83 20.11
CA LYS A 294 -78.38 -17.97 21.36
C LYS A 294 -79.56 -17.03 21.42
N ASN A 295 -79.47 -15.80 20.97
CA ASN A 295 -80.47 -14.77 21.00
C ASN A 295 -81.49 -14.89 19.82
N SER A 296 -81.22 -15.72 18.81
CA SER A 296 -82.07 -15.93 17.66
C SER A 296 -83.11 -17.07 17.84
N SER A 297 -83.33 -17.47 19.09
CA SER A 297 -84.25 -18.57 19.41
C SER A 297 -85.67 -18.47 18.78
N ASP A 298 -86.13 -17.23 18.53
CA ASP A 298 -87.46 -16.97 17.98
C ASP A 298 -87.44 -16.74 16.46
N LYS A 299 -86.28 -16.67 15.83
CA LYS A 299 -86.12 -16.30 14.41
C LYS A 299 -85.45 -17.36 13.55
N MET A 300 -84.83 -18.36 14.15
CA MET A 300 -84.10 -19.42 13.44
C MET A 300 -84.60 -20.79 13.81
N ALA A 301 -84.72 -21.65 12.80
CA ALA A 301 -85.21 -23.05 13.02
C ALA A 301 -84.18 -23.79 13.93
N PRO A 302 -84.64 -24.69 14.82
CA PRO A 302 -83.75 -25.44 15.74
C PRO A 302 -82.66 -26.20 15.02
N GLU A 303 -82.90 -26.73 13.84
CA GLU A 303 -81.94 -27.47 12.99
C GLU A 303 -80.84 -26.58 12.48
N ASP A 304 -81.16 -25.35 12.04
CA ASP A 304 -80.16 -24.36 11.56
C ASP A 304 -79.22 -23.87 12.69
N ARG A 305 -79.82 -23.77 13.91
CA ARG A 305 -78.98 -23.39 15.09
C ARG A 305 -77.98 -24.48 15.47
N VAL A 306 -78.42 -25.75 15.41
CA VAL A 306 -77.52 -26.89 15.68
C VAL A 306 -76.42 -26.94 14.61
N ALA A 307 -76.79 -26.79 13.33
CA ALA A 307 -75.83 -26.81 12.24
C ALA A 307 -74.80 -25.70 12.42
N ARG A 308 -75.17 -24.44 12.65
CA ARG A 308 -74.27 -23.34 12.89
C ARG A 308 -73.42 -23.52 14.14
N THR A 309 -73.93 -24.11 15.20
CA THR A 309 -73.17 -24.40 16.41
C THR A 309 -72.13 -25.48 16.14
N MET A 310 -72.42 -26.48 15.33
CA MET A 310 -71.51 -27.52 14.91
C MET A 310 -70.39 -26.95 14.00
N ASP A 311 -70.72 -26.10 13.03
CA ASP A 311 -69.72 -25.40 12.16
C ASP A 311 -68.76 -24.56 12.99
N LEU A 312 -69.32 -23.82 13.96
CA LEU A 312 -68.43 -22.98 14.85
C LEU A 312 -67.56 -23.85 15.75
N GLN A 313 -68.07 -25.03 16.18
CA GLN A 313 -67.29 -25.99 16.97
C GLN A 313 -66.12 -26.60 16.15
N GLU A 314 -66.37 -26.91 14.87
CA GLU A 314 -65.37 -27.40 13.95
C GLU A 314 -64.30 -26.31 13.70
N ASP A 315 -64.70 -25.07 13.47
CA ASP A 315 -63.79 -23.92 13.30
C ASP A 315 -62.90 -23.67 14.53
N ILE A 316 -63.49 -23.77 15.75
CA ILE A 316 -62.74 -23.68 17.01
C ILE A 316 -61.65 -24.78 17.08
N ALA A 317 -62.09 -26.04 16.81
CA ALA A 317 -61.17 -27.18 16.85
C ALA A 317 -60.02 -27.03 15.86
N ALA A 318 -60.29 -26.60 14.62
CA ALA A 318 -59.29 -26.36 13.59
C ALA A 318 -58.29 -25.24 13.98
N LYS A 319 -58.81 -24.15 14.53
CA LYS A 319 -57.97 -23.03 15.00
C LYS A 319 -57.08 -23.40 16.20
N VAL A 320 -57.60 -24.14 17.15
CA VAL A 320 -56.82 -24.65 18.31
C VAL A 320 -55.69 -25.57 17.85
N GLU A 321 -55.92 -26.41 16.85
CA GLU A 321 -54.90 -27.31 16.31
C GLU A 321 -53.78 -26.51 15.58
N VAL A 322 -54.13 -25.46 14.84
CA VAL A 322 -53.15 -24.57 14.19
C VAL A 322 -52.25 -23.89 15.24
N ILE A 323 -52.81 -23.42 16.36
CA ILE A 323 -52.03 -22.79 17.44
C ILE A 323 -51.08 -23.80 18.07
N LYS A 324 -51.57 -25.00 18.41
CA LYS A 324 -50.74 -26.06 18.99
C LYS A 324 -49.55 -26.35 18.09
N LYS A 325 -49.83 -26.53 16.80
CA LYS A 325 -48.77 -26.80 15.82
C LYS A 325 -47.77 -25.64 15.70
N ASN A 326 -48.26 -24.39 15.69
CA ASN A 326 -47.37 -23.22 15.68
C ASN A 326 -46.56 -23.13 16.97
N ALA A 327 -47.14 -23.32 18.13
CA ALA A 327 -46.46 -23.31 19.41
C ALA A 327 -45.39 -24.43 19.51
N GLU A 328 -45.67 -25.61 19.01
CA GLU A 328 -44.72 -26.74 18.98
C GLU A 328 -43.57 -26.43 18.03
N THR A 329 -43.83 -25.80 16.87
CA THR A 329 -42.83 -25.41 15.90
C THR A 329 -41.89 -24.33 16.48
N GLU A 330 -42.45 -23.33 17.14
CA GLU A 330 -41.69 -22.22 17.75
C GLU A 330 -40.89 -22.69 18.98
N LEU A 331 -41.43 -23.60 19.81
CA LEU A 331 -40.73 -24.23 20.93
C LEU A 331 -39.53 -25.07 20.46
N ALA A 332 -39.64 -25.70 19.28
CA ALA A 332 -38.56 -26.48 18.70
C ALA A 332 -37.38 -25.61 18.20
N LEU A 333 -37.63 -24.31 17.90
CA LEU A 333 -36.63 -23.34 17.48
C LEU A 333 -35.86 -22.69 18.66
N LEU A 334 -36.28 -22.96 19.92
CA LEU A 334 -35.59 -22.48 21.10
C LEU A 334 -34.19 -23.14 21.21
N PRO A 335 -33.12 -22.37 21.33
CA PRO A 335 -31.78 -22.92 21.47
C PRO A 335 -31.73 -23.81 22.74
N GLN A 336 -31.38 -25.08 22.54
CA GLN A 336 -31.19 -26.04 23.63
C GLN A 336 -29.87 -25.69 24.34
N GLY A 337 -29.98 -24.90 25.40
CA GLY A 337 -28.85 -24.60 26.26
C GLY A 337 -28.88 -23.16 26.78
N GLU A 338 -28.91 -23.00 28.09
CA GLU A 338 -28.76 -21.78 28.90
C GLU A 338 -29.83 -20.65 28.80
N PHE A 339 -30.63 -20.57 27.76
CA PHE A 339 -31.66 -19.52 27.62
C PHE A 339 -33.07 -19.92 28.14
N CYS A 340 -33.32 -21.19 28.41
CA CYS A 340 -34.69 -21.74 28.36
C CYS A 340 -35.47 -21.80 29.66
N LEU A 341 -34.88 -21.62 30.86
CA LEU A 341 -35.63 -22.00 32.09
C LEU A 341 -36.20 -20.85 32.94
N GLN A 342 -36.00 -19.60 32.56
CA GLN A 342 -36.56 -18.47 33.33
C GLN A 342 -37.74 -17.73 32.67
N CYS A 343 -38.04 -18.01 31.42
CA CYS A 343 -39.15 -17.35 30.69
C CYS A 343 -40.50 -18.06 30.77
N CYS A 344 -40.55 -19.31 31.25
CA CYS A 344 -41.79 -20.10 31.28
C CYS A 344 -42.54 -20.07 32.61
N HIS A 345 -42.13 -19.22 33.55
CA HIS A 345 -42.79 -19.15 34.89
C HIS A 345 -43.36 -17.76 35.22
N HIS A 346 -43.93 -17.06 34.26
CA HIS A 346 -44.88 -15.98 34.59
C HIS A 346 -45.99 -15.93 33.61
#